data_f01947d7f7136518421899a1bb711e97
#
_entry.id   f01947d7f7136518421899a1bb711e97
#
_cell.length_a   1.000
_cell.length_b   1.000
_cell.length_c   1.000
_cell.angle_alpha   90.00
_cell.angle_beta   90.00
_cell.angle_gamma   90.00
#
_symmetry.space_group_name_H-M   'P 1'
#
loop_
_entity.id
_entity.type
_entity.pdbx_description
1 polymer ?
#
loop_
_entity_poly.entity_id
_entity_poly.type
_entity_poly.pdbx_seq_one_letter_code
_entity_poly.pdbx_strand_id
1 'polypeptide(L)'
;MKERALQLVRESAPEARRNVLREYLQSHVLFSLQAGRAFEQLAFVGGTALRFLYALRRYSEDLDFSLERPAGYRFQRFLDRTERDLMNAGFDVTMHPCEADPMHSAFIRFPGLLHEAELSPHRTAKLSIKIEIDTRPPSGAGLEATVIDQHFLLALQHHDLPSLMAGKLHALLTRPYAKGRDIYDLLWYLSRPEPVSPNVLLLRNALAQTDWAGAQVTALSWRAVIERRLHEIDSTSAADDVGPFLESPEERALLTRKNVLAALRQGRK
;
A
#
# COMPACT_ATOMS: atom_id res chain seq x y z
N MET A 1 14.80 -19.89 2.93
CA MET A 1 14.07 -18.71 2.40
C MET A 1 14.94 -17.45 2.41
N LYS A 2 15.72 -17.22 3.45
CA LYS A 2 16.67 -16.07 3.52
C LYS A 2 17.66 -16.06 2.34
N GLU A 3 18.27 -17.21 2.01
CA GLU A 3 19.17 -17.33 0.85
C GLU A 3 18.51 -16.90 -0.48
N ARG A 4 17.22 -17.22 -0.66
CA ARG A 4 16.47 -16.79 -1.85
C ARG A 4 16.29 -15.28 -1.88
N ALA A 5 16.01 -14.65 -0.73
CA ALA A 5 15.93 -13.19 -0.61
C ALA A 5 17.25 -12.52 -1.02
N LEU A 6 18.39 -13.01 -0.50
CA LEU A 6 19.72 -12.50 -0.83
C LEU A 6 20.09 -12.74 -2.30
N GLN A 7 19.68 -13.88 -2.87
CA GLN A 7 19.87 -14.16 -4.30
C GLN A 7 19.10 -13.17 -5.17
N LEU A 8 17.82 -12.90 -4.88
CA LEU A 8 17.00 -11.92 -5.62
C LEU A 8 17.63 -10.52 -5.61
N VAL A 9 18.21 -10.13 -4.47
CA VAL A 9 18.94 -8.85 -4.36
C VAL A 9 20.14 -8.81 -5.31
N ARG A 10 20.95 -9.87 -5.35
CA ARG A 10 22.12 -9.94 -6.22
C ARG A 10 21.76 -9.92 -7.70
N GLU A 11 20.65 -10.54 -8.08
CA GLU A 11 20.13 -10.62 -9.45
C GLU A 11 19.46 -9.32 -9.92
N SER A 12 19.12 -8.41 -9.00
CA SER A 12 18.38 -7.17 -9.30
C SER A 12 19.29 -6.01 -9.64
N ALA A 13 18.78 -5.04 -10.41
CA ALA A 13 19.44 -3.76 -10.65
C ALA A 13 19.73 -3.03 -9.32
N PRO A 14 20.89 -2.39 -9.18
CA PRO A 14 21.36 -1.79 -7.91
C PRO A 14 20.32 -0.88 -7.24
N GLU A 15 19.65 -0.05 -8.01
CA GLU A 15 18.62 0.90 -7.56
C GLU A 15 17.33 0.22 -7.05
N ALA A 16 17.03 -0.97 -7.55
CA ALA A 16 15.83 -1.73 -7.17
C ALA A 16 16.05 -2.68 -5.97
N ARG A 17 17.30 -3.03 -5.67
CA ARG A 17 17.66 -4.10 -4.71
C ARG A 17 16.95 -4.01 -3.37
N ARG A 18 16.91 -2.81 -2.79
CA ARG A 18 16.26 -2.60 -1.48
C ARG A 18 14.75 -2.80 -1.56
N ASN A 19 14.13 -2.36 -2.63
CA ASN A 19 12.70 -2.52 -2.87
C ASN A 19 12.35 -3.99 -3.15
N VAL A 20 13.15 -4.69 -3.95
CA VAL A 20 12.98 -6.13 -4.22
C VAL A 20 13.10 -6.95 -2.94
N LEU A 21 14.09 -6.66 -2.08
CA LEU A 21 14.21 -7.31 -0.78
C LEU A 21 12.96 -7.08 0.07
N ARG A 22 12.47 -5.84 0.13
CA ARG A 22 11.26 -5.50 0.89
C ARG A 22 10.03 -6.24 0.35
N GLU A 23 9.85 -6.27 -0.96
CA GLU A 23 8.71 -6.94 -1.62
C GLU A 23 8.72 -8.46 -1.36
N TYR A 24 9.88 -9.10 -1.38
CA TYR A 24 10.01 -10.50 -1.00
C TYR A 24 9.59 -10.75 0.45
N LEU A 25 10.04 -9.90 1.37
CA LEU A 25 9.67 -9.98 2.80
C LEU A 25 8.19 -9.70 3.03
N GLN A 26 7.60 -8.74 2.31
CA GLN A 26 6.16 -8.48 2.32
C GLN A 26 5.37 -9.71 1.87
N SER A 27 5.80 -10.36 0.80
CA SER A 27 5.19 -11.63 0.34
C SER A 27 5.26 -12.71 1.41
N HIS A 28 6.38 -12.80 2.14
CA HIS A 28 6.55 -13.78 3.21
C HIS A 28 5.62 -13.47 4.41
N VAL A 29 5.48 -12.20 4.77
CA VAL A 29 4.53 -11.77 5.81
C VAL A 29 3.09 -12.11 5.40
N LEU A 30 2.69 -11.81 4.16
CA LEU A 30 1.37 -12.15 3.64
C LEU A 30 1.13 -13.67 3.66
N PHE A 31 2.14 -14.47 3.31
CA PHE A 31 2.07 -15.92 3.40
C PHE A 31 1.85 -16.42 4.83
N SER A 32 2.54 -15.84 5.82
CA SER A 32 2.33 -16.17 7.23
C SER A 32 0.93 -15.76 7.73
N LEU A 33 0.46 -14.57 7.34
CA LEU A 33 -0.88 -14.10 7.65
C LEU A 33 -1.96 -15.02 7.05
N GLN A 34 -1.79 -15.45 5.79
CA GLN A 34 -2.67 -16.43 5.14
C GLN A 34 -2.70 -17.74 5.92
N ALA A 35 -1.54 -18.29 6.26
CA ALA A 35 -1.45 -19.52 7.02
C ALA A 35 -2.03 -19.38 8.44
N GLY A 36 -2.07 -18.15 8.99
CA GLY A 36 -2.77 -17.76 10.22
C GLY A 36 -4.27 -17.51 10.06
N ARG A 37 -4.83 -17.67 8.84
CA ARG A 37 -6.23 -17.41 8.49
C ARG A 37 -6.62 -15.94 8.67
N ALA A 38 -5.68 -15.01 8.56
CA ALA A 38 -5.95 -13.59 8.74
C ALA A 38 -6.96 -13.05 7.72
N PHE A 39 -6.93 -13.54 6.47
CA PHE A 39 -7.82 -13.11 5.39
C PHE A 39 -9.26 -13.59 5.52
N GLU A 40 -9.61 -14.32 6.58
CA GLU A 40 -11.00 -14.55 6.96
C GLU A 40 -11.60 -13.33 7.68
N GLN A 41 -10.76 -12.45 8.22
CA GLN A 41 -11.14 -11.28 9.00
C GLN A 41 -10.69 -9.97 8.37
N LEU A 42 -9.54 -9.98 7.68
CA LEU A 42 -8.89 -8.81 7.10
C LEU A 42 -9.07 -8.76 5.58
N ALA A 43 -9.21 -7.56 5.05
CA ALA A 43 -9.04 -7.28 3.63
C ALA A 43 -7.73 -6.52 3.40
N PHE A 44 -6.94 -6.96 2.42
CA PHE A 44 -5.70 -6.31 2.01
C PHE A 44 -6.01 -5.03 1.23
N VAL A 45 -5.40 -3.92 1.61
CA VAL A 45 -5.67 -2.58 1.04
C VAL A 45 -4.36 -1.82 0.79
N GLY A 46 -4.46 -0.58 0.39
CA GLY A 46 -3.31 0.31 0.27
C GLY A 46 -2.48 0.15 -0.99
N GLY A 47 -1.27 0.71 -0.97
CA GLY A 47 -0.39 0.75 -2.14
C GLY A 47 0.21 -0.61 -2.48
N THR A 48 0.48 -1.44 -1.49
CA THR A 48 1.03 -2.79 -1.70
C THR A 48 -0.03 -3.72 -2.27
N ALA A 49 -1.31 -3.57 -1.90
CA ALA A 49 -2.41 -4.29 -2.54
C ALA A 49 -2.52 -3.95 -4.03
N LEU A 50 -2.44 -2.66 -4.41
CA LEU A 50 -2.43 -2.25 -5.82
C LEU A 50 -1.26 -2.87 -6.59
N ARG A 51 -0.07 -2.93 -5.97
CA ARG A 51 1.10 -3.52 -6.61
C ARG A 51 0.96 -5.02 -6.83
N PHE A 52 0.55 -5.75 -5.81
CA PHE A 52 0.48 -7.22 -5.85
C PHE A 52 -0.68 -7.73 -6.71
N LEU A 53 -1.83 -7.06 -6.64
CA LEU A 53 -3.07 -7.51 -7.29
C LEU A 53 -3.27 -6.93 -8.69
N TYR A 54 -2.77 -5.71 -8.94
CA TYR A 54 -3.08 -4.96 -10.15
C TYR A 54 -1.86 -4.42 -10.90
N ALA A 55 -0.66 -4.90 -10.54
CA ALA A 55 0.61 -4.55 -11.18
C ALA A 55 0.89 -3.03 -11.22
N LEU A 56 0.64 -2.34 -10.11
CA LEU A 56 1.07 -0.94 -9.93
C LEU A 56 2.60 -0.85 -10.09
N ARG A 57 3.07 -0.01 -11.01
CA ARG A 57 4.49 0.06 -11.42
C ARG A 57 5.38 0.86 -10.47
N ARG A 58 5.05 0.87 -9.20
CA ARG A 58 5.91 1.39 -8.14
C ARG A 58 5.90 0.46 -6.94
N TYR A 59 7.03 0.40 -6.27
CA TYR A 59 7.16 -0.30 -5.00
C TYR A 59 6.36 0.38 -3.88
N SER A 60 6.05 -0.38 -2.84
CA SER A 60 5.36 0.09 -1.65
C SER A 60 6.07 -0.42 -0.40
N GLU A 61 5.88 0.24 0.74
CA GLU A 61 6.65 -0.05 1.95
C GLU A 61 5.85 -0.80 3.00
N ASP A 62 4.57 -0.43 3.16
CA ASP A 62 3.72 -0.86 4.25
C ASP A 62 2.74 -1.95 3.78
N LEU A 63 2.22 -2.71 4.72
CA LEU A 63 1.13 -3.67 4.52
C LEU A 63 -0.10 -3.14 5.27
N ASP A 64 -1.07 -2.67 4.51
CA ASP A 64 -2.28 -2.05 5.02
C ASP A 64 -3.46 -3.02 4.94
N PHE A 65 -4.27 -3.08 5.99
CA PHE A 65 -5.44 -3.94 6.08
C PHE A 65 -6.64 -3.21 6.66
N SER A 66 -7.82 -3.66 6.25
CA SER A 66 -9.13 -3.28 6.78
C SER A 66 -9.71 -4.45 7.56
N LEU A 67 -10.15 -4.25 8.80
CA LEU A 67 -10.78 -5.28 9.62
C LEU A 67 -12.26 -5.40 9.25
N GLU A 68 -12.59 -6.36 8.39
CA GLU A 68 -13.95 -6.56 7.88
C GLU A 68 -14.82 -7.41 8.83
N ARG A 69 -14.20 -8.32 9.57
CA ARG A 69 -14.88 -9.20 10.52
C ARG A 69 -14.19 -9.18 11.88
N PRO A 70 -14.65 -8.36 12.84
CA PRO A 70 -13.98 -8.19 14.12
C PRO A 70 -14.13 -9.38 15.07
N ALA A 71 -15.11 -10.29 14.84
CA ALA A 71 -15.35 -11.42 15.72
C ALA A 71 -14.11 -12.35 15.80
N GLY A 72 -13.56 -12.50 17.02
CA GLY A 72 -12.37 -13.33 17.25
C GLY A 72 -11.05 -12.73 16.77
N TYR A 73 -11.03 -11.50 16.28
CA TYR A 73 -9.80 -10.81 15.91
C TYR A 73 -8.88 -10.62 17.11
N ARG A 74 -7.60 -10.98 16.91
CA ARG A 74 -6.54 -10.80 17.91
C ARG A 74 -5.23 -10.46 17.19
N PHE A 75 -4.84 -9.21 17.24
CA PHE A 75 -3.67 -8.70 16.54
C PHE A 75 -2.40 -9.45 16.93
N GLN A 76 -2.16 -9.62 18.25
CA GLN A 76 -0.98 -10.29 18.77
C GLN A 76 -0.82 -11.72 18.22
N ARG A 77 -1.90 -12.47 18.05
CA ARG A 77 -1.85 -13.82 17.46
C ARG A 77 -1.25 -13.86 16.06
N PHE A 78 -1.58 -12.87 15.23
CA PHE A 78 -1.02 -12.74 13.90
C PHE A 78 0.47 -12.39 13.96
N LEU A 79 0.86 -11.51 14.86
CA LEU A 79 2.25 -11.12 15.06
C LEU A 79 3.11 -12.28 15.56
N ASP A 80 2.69 -12.99 16.59
CA ASP A 80 3.42 -14.14 17.16
C ASP A 80 3.65 -15.24 16.11
N ARG A 81 2.66 -15.45 15.25
CA ARG A 81 2.81 -16.40 14.15
C ARG A 81 3.81 -15.89 13.13
N THR A 82 3.65 -14.65 12.68
CA THR A 82 4.53 -14.05 11.66
C THR A 82 5.98 -14.02 12.12
N GLU A 83 6.23 -13.65 13.37
CA GLU A 83 7.58 -13.67 13.96
C GLU A 83 8.19 -15.07 13.88
N ARG A 84 7.47 -16.08 14.35
CA ARG A 84 7.91 -17.48 14.34
C ARG A 84 8.20 -17.98 12.93
N ASP A 85 7.31 -17.70 11.98
CA ASP A 85 7.44 -18.15 10.60
C ASP A 85 8.65 -17.50 9.93
N LEU A 86 8.90 -16.21 10.16
CA LEU A 86 10.08 -15.49 9.67
C LEU A 86 11.39 -15.99 10.33
N MET A 87 11.38 -16.25 11.62
CA MET A 87 12.54 -16.85 12.32
C MET A 87 12.86 -18.25 11.78
N ASN A 88 11.83 -19.08 11.55
CA ASN A 88 12.00 -20.41 10.94
C ASN A 88 12.50 -20.33 9.47
N ALA A 89 12.24 -19.22 8.78
CA ALA A 89 12.76 -18.95 7.45
C ALA A 89 14.24 -18.49 7.45
N GLY A 90 14.84 -18.31 8.65
CA GLY A 90 16.25 -17.93 8.87
C GLY A 90 16.49 -16.43 9.02
N PHE A 91 15.46 -15.62 9.21
CA PHE A 91 15.60 -14.19 9.44
C PHE A 91 15.71 -13.88 10.94
N ASP A 92 16.60 -12.94 11.29
CA ASP A 92 16.53 -12.28 12.59
C ASP A 92 15.41 -11.23 12.54
N VAL A 93 14.47 -11.30 13.49
CA VAL A 93 13.27 -10.47 13.47
C VAL A 93 12.99 -9.91 14.86
N THR A 94 12.52 -8.68 14.91
CA THR A 94 11.93 -8.09 16.12
C THR A 94 10.61 -7.43 15.79
N MET A 95 9.59 -7.66 16.63
CA MET A 95 8.27 -7.06 16.51
C MET A 95 8.10 -5.89 17.46
N HIS A 96 7.50 -4.81 16.96
CA HIS A 96 7.20 -3.62 17.75
C HIS A 96 5.72 -3.25 17.55
N PRO A 97 4.80 -3.89 18.30
CA PRO A 97 3.38 -3.63 18.20
C PRO A 97 2.95 -2.32 18.85
N CYS A 98 1.86 -1.74 18.33
CA CYS A 98 1.13 -0.64 18.91
C CYS A 98 -0.35 -0.85 18.63
N GLU A 99 -1.12 -1.14 19.68
CA GLU A 99 -2.59 -1.35 19.59
C GLU A 99 -3.29 -0.08 20.07
N ALA A 100 -3.38 0.92 19.18
CA ALA A 100 -4.07 2.18 19.45
C ALA A 100 -5.31 2.27 18.53
N ASP A 101 -6.46 2.47 19.13
CA ASP A 101 -7.72 2.68 18.41
C ASP A 101 -7.69 3.97 17.58
N PRO A 102 -8.15 3.99 16.32
CA PRO A 102 -8.69 2.87 15.55
C PRO A 102 -7.65 2.11 14.71
N MET A 103 -6.36 2.30 14.94
CA MET A 103 -5.29 1.74 14.11
C MET A 103 -4.38 0.84 14.93
N HIS A 104 -4.44 -0.47 14.70
CA HIS A 104 -3.41 -1.38 15.19
C HIS A 104 -2.22 -1.40 14.21
N SER A 105 -1.01 -1.29 14.72
CA SER A 105 0.18 -1.32 13.87
C SER A 105 1.33 -2.11 14.50
N ALA A 106 2.22 -2.60 13.66
CA ALA A 106 3.47 -3.21 14.11
C ALA A 106 4.59 -2.93 13.11
N PHE A 107 5.79 -2.64 13.63
CA PHE A 107 7.00 -2.67 12.84
C PHE A 107 7.67 -4.04 12.96
N ILE A 108 7.78 -4.74 11.84
CA ILE A 108 8.61 -5.93 11.69
C ILE A 108 9.98 -5.45 11.26
N ARG A 109 10.98 -5.58 12.11
CA ARG A 109 12.35 -5.14 11.84
C ARG A 109 13.25 -6.34 11.62
N PHE A 110 14.14 -6.21 10.65
CA PHE A 110 15.12 -7.23 10.27
C PHE A 110 16.53 -6.71 10.56
N PRO A 111 17.05 -6.92 11.80
CA PRO A 111 18.39 -6.50 12.17
C PRO A 111 19.45 -7.20 11.31
N GLY A 112 20.48 -6.46 10.88
CA GLY A 112 21.61 -7.01 10.13
C GLY A 112 21.32 -7.38 8.67
N LEU A 113 20.07 -7.55 8.26
CA LEU A 113 19.71 -8.03 6.93
C LEU A 113 20.20 -7.12 5.79
N LEU A 114 20.17 -5.79 5.98
CA LEU A 114 20.71 -4.85 4.98
C LEU A 114 22.23 -4.99 4.81
N HIS A 115 22.94 -5.32 5.89
CA HIS A 115 24.39 -5.58 5.82
C HIS A 115 24.70 -6.91 5.14
N GLU A 116 23.96 -7.97 5.47
CA GLU A 116 24.09 -9.28 4.82
C GLU A 116 23.77 -9.22 3.31
N ALA A 117 22.82 -8.36 2.94
CA ALA A 117 22.43 -8.13 1.55
C ALA A 117 23.36 -7.14 0.82
N GLU A 118 24.43 -6.67 1.46
CA GLU A 118 25.38 -5.67 0.93
C GLU A 118 24.71 -4.33 0.53
N LEU A 119 23.56 -4.01 1.16
CA LEU A 119 22.80 -2.78 0.93
C LEU A 119 23.12 -1.67 1.94
N SER A 120 23.93 -1.98 2.96
CA SER A 120 24.41 -1.02 3.94
C SER A 120 25.76 -1.47 4.54
N PRO A 121 26.73 -0.57 4.68
CA PRO A 121 27.97 -0.88 5.40
C PRO A 121 27.74 -1.03 6.91
N HIS A 122 26.63 -0.55 7.42
CA HIS A 122 26.32 -0.55 8.86
C HIS A 122 25.53 -1.78 9.28
N ARG A 123 26.08 -2.62 10.15
CA ARG A 123 25.39 -3.79 10.73
C ARG A 123 24.14 -3.42 11.53
N THR A 124 24.06 -2.21 12.05
CA THR A 124 22.92 -1.70 12.81
C THR A 124 21.78 -1.20 11.94
N ALA A 125 21.99 -1.05 10.62
CA ALA A 125 20.95 -0.65 9.67
C ALA A 125 19.84 -1.71 9.62
N LYS A 126 18.60 -1.27 9.74
CA LYS A 126 17.43 -2.14 9.78
C LYS A 126 16.54 -1.91 8.57
N LEU A 127 16.12 -2.99 7.93
CA LEU A 127 14.94 -2.96 7.08
C LEU A 127 13.72 -3.13 7.98
N SER A 128 12.67 -2.36 7.70
CA SER A 128 11.41 -2.47 8.42
C SER A 128 10.25 -2.61 7.45
N ILE A 129 9.28 -3.44 7.81
CA ILE A 129 7.95 -3.51 7.19
C ILE A 129 6.97 -3.09 8.26
N LYS A 130 6.10 -2.15 7.95
CA LYS A 130 4.99 -1.75 8.81
C LYS A 130 3.74 -2.52 8.40
N ILE A 131 3.07 -3.12 9.38
CA ILE A 131 1.69 -3.60 9.25
C ILE A 131 0.78 -2.55 9.88
N GLU A 132 -0.29 -2.18 9.19
CA GLU A 132 -1.35 -1.32 9.69
C GLU A 132 -2.70 -1.98 9.46
N ILE A 133 -3.53 -2.04 10.51
CA ILE A 133 -4.88 -2.61 10.45
C ILE A 133 -5.85 -1.56 10.97
N ASP A 134 -6.69 -1.04 10.09
CA ASP A 134 -7.81 -0.20 10.49
C ASP A 134 -8.88 -1.09 11.14
N THR A 135 -9.13 -0.88 12.45
CA THR A 135 -10.08 -1.65 13.24
C THR A 135 -11.50 -1.11 13.20
N ARG A 136 -11.68 0.09 12.59
CA ARG A 136 -12.99 0.74 12.38
C ARG A 136 -13.11 1.26 10.95
N PRO A 137 -12.95 0.41 9.95
CA PRO A 137 -12.97 0.85 8.57
C PRO A 137 -14.32 1.45 8.21
N PRO A 138 -14.33 2.45 7.29
CA PRO A 138 -15.56 2.98 6.75
C PRO A 138 -16.34 1.88 6.01
N SER A 139 -17.65 1.85 6.21
CA SER A 139 -18.52 0.85 5.56
C SER A 139 -18.66 1.11 4.04
N GLY A 140 -19.00 0.04 3.30
CA GLY A 140 -19.36 0.11 1.89
C GLY A 140 -18.25 -0.32 0.94
N ALA A 141 -17.17 -0.93 1.42
CA ALA A 141 -16.15 -1.52 0.56
C ALA A 141 -16.69 -2.74 -0.21
N GLY A 142 -16.31 -2.86 -1.48
CA GLY A 142 -16.43 -4.10 -2.23
C GLY A 142 -15.29 -5.04 -1.85
N LEU A 143 -15.61 -6.31 -1.60
CA LEU A 143 -14.61 -7.34 -1.24
C LEU A 143 -14.46 -8.34 -2.38
N GLU A 144 -13.22 -8.68 -2.69
CA GLU A 144 -12.83 -9.70 -3.64
C GLU A 144 -11.83 -10.67 -3.01
N ALA A 145 -11.70 -11.86 -3.61
CA ALA A 145 -10.68 -12.83 -3.25
C ALA A 145 -9.90 -13.23 -4.52
N THR A 146 -8.60 -13.06 -4.49
CA THR A 146 -7.73 -13.35 -5.63
C THR A 146 -6.56 -14.24 -5.20
N VAL A 147 -6.20 -15.18 -6.07
CA VAL A 147 -4.99 -15.99 -5.92
C VAL A 147 -3.91 -15.41 -6.83
N ILE A 148 -2.77 -15.07 -6.24
CA ILE A 148 -1.60 -14.56 -6.96
C ILE A 148 -0.38 -15.43 -6.66
N ASP A 149 0.57 -15.46 -7.59
CA ASP A 149 1.90 -16.06 -7.40
C ASP A 149 2.96 -14.95 -7.40
N GLN A 150 3.18 -14.38 -6.21
CA GLN A 150 4.15 -13.31 -5.98
C GLN A 150 5.20 -13.81 -4.97
N HIS A 151 6.22 -14.54 -5.43
CA HIS A 151 7.18 -15.29 -4.63
C HIS A 151 6.57 -16.46 -3.82
N PHE A 152 5.31 -16.39 -3.45
CA PHE A 152 4.49 -17.40 -2.78
C PHE A 152 3.10 -17.43 -3.42
N LEU A 153 2.46 -18.60 -3.39
CA LEU A 153 1.06 -18.72 -3.77
C LEU A 153 0.19 -18.12 -2.65
N LEU A 154 -0.44 -17.01 -2.92
CA LEU A 154 -1.20 -16.23 -1.96
C LEU A 154 -2.66 -16.13 -2.37
N ALA A 155 -3.58 -16.58 -1.50
CA ALA A 155 -5.02 -16.37 -1.61
C ALA A 155 -5.42 -15.23 -0.67
N LEU A 156 -5.71 -14.06 -1.23
CA LEU A 156 -5.89 -12.82 -0.48
C LEU A 156 -7.33 -12.34 -0.60
N GLN A 157 -8.01 -12.09 0.54
CA GLN A 157 -9.19 -11.22 0.57
C GLN A 157 -8.70 -9.77 0.53
N HIS A 158 -9.30 -8.97 -0.33
CA HIS A 158 -8.89 -7.57 -0.53
C HIS A 158 -10.08 -6.69 -0.91
N HIS A 159 -9.91 -5.38 -0.83
CA HIS A 159 -10.88 -4.46 -1.43
C HIS A 159 -10.81 -4.54 -2.95
N ASP A 160 -11.96 -4.43 -3.62
CA ASP A 160 -12.02 -4.31 -5.07
C ASP A 160 -11.30 -3.04 -5.56
N LEU A 161 -11.01 -2.99 -6.85
CA LEU A 161 -10.25 -1.88 -7.42
C LEU A 161 -10.93 -0.50 -7.24
N PRO A 162 -12.27 -0.37 -7.38
CA PRO A 162 -12.99 0.86 -7.04
C PRO A 162 -12.85 1.29 -5.57
N SER A 163 -12.86 0.34 -4.63
CA SER A 163 -12.71 0.63 -3.20
C SER A 163 -11.26 1.01 -2.84
N LEU A 164 -10.27 0.35 -3.45
CA LEU A 164 -8.87 0.76 -3.33
C LEU A 164 -8.66 2.19 -3.86
N MET A 165 -9.30 2.55 -4.98
CA MET A 165 -9.29 3.92 -5.50
C MET A 165 -9.92 4.90 -4.50
N ALA A 166 -11.05 4.56 -3.90
CA ALA A 166 -11.70 5.40 -2.89
C ALA A 166 -10.77 5.72 -1.72
N GLY A 167 -10.01 4.73 -1.21
CA GLY A 167 -9.00 4.94 -0.17
C GLY A 167 -7.88 5.90 -0.59
N LYS A 168 -7.42 5.84 -1.85
CA LYS A 168 -6.43 6.78 -2.39
C LYS A 168 -6.97 8.20 -2.53
N LEU A 169 -8.21 8.34 -3.01
CA LEU A 169 -8.86 9.65 -3.11
C LEU A 169 -9.13 10.24 -1.73
N HIS A 170 -9.54 9.43 -0.75
CA HIS A 170 -9.69 9.87 0.63
C HIS A 170 -8.36 10.44 1.16
N ALA A 171 -7.25 9.72 1.01
CA ALA A 171 -5.93 10.17 1.45
C ALA A 171 -5.51 11.48 0.76
N LEU A 172 -5.77 11.64 -0.54
CA LEU A 172 -5.47 12.87 -1.29
C LEU A 172 -6.29 14.06 -0.81
N LEU A 173 -7.56 13.84 -0.44
CA LEU A 173 -8.46 14.88 0.01
C LEU A 173 -8.17 15.34 1.44
N THR A 174 -7.88 14.42 2.36
CA THR A 174 -7.82 14.69 3.80
C THR A 174 -6.43 15.04 4.33
N ARG A 175 -5.35 14.58 3.67
CA ARG A 175 -3.99 14.90 4.11
C ARG A 175 -3.69 16.38 3.91
N PRO A 176 -2.94 17.03 4.84
CA PRO A 176 -2.58 18.45 4.71
C PRO A 176 -1.64 18.71 3.53
N TYR A 177 -0.85 17.71 3.09
CA TYR A 177 0.05 17.76 1.95
C TYR A 177 -0.12 16.52 1.06
N ALA A 178 0.14 16.66 -0.23
CA ALA A 178 0.12 15.51 -1.14
C ALA A 178 1.40 14.69 -1.00
N LYS A 179 1.25 13.38 -0.78
CA LYS A 179 2.36 12.45 -1.01
C LYS A 179 2.48 12.17 -2.49
N GLY A 180 3.69 12.19 -3.03
CA GLY A 180 3.94 11.89 -4.45
C GLY A 180 3.38 10.53 -4.87
N ARG A 181 3.40 9.55 -3.97
CA ARG A 181 2.81 8.22 -4.17
C ARG A 181 1.29 8.26 -4.40
N ASP A 182 0.55 9.14 -3.71
CA ASP A 182 -0.91 9.24 -3.91
C ASP A 182 -1.24 9.91 -5.25
N ILE A 183 -0.43 10.87 -5.70
CA ILE A 183 -0.56 11.51 -7.02
C ILE A 183 -0.19 10.54 -8.14
N TYR A 184 0.87 9.73 -7.96
CA TYR A 184 1.27 8.68 -8.91
C TYR A 184 0.15 7.62 -9.04
N ASP A 185 -0.39 7.15 -7.92
CA ASP A 185 -1.48 6.18 -7.92
C ASP A 185 -2.72 6.74 -8.65
N LEU A 186 -3.06 8.00 -8.43
CA LEU A 186 -4.14 8.65 -9.17
C LEU A 186 -3.86 8.67 -10.69
N LEU A 187 -2.66 9.07 -11.10
CA LEU A 187 -2.28 9.08 -12.53
C LEU A 187 -2.37 7.67 -13.12
N TRP A 188 -1.88 6.66 -12.40
CA TRP A 188 -1.97 5.26 -12.81
C TRP A 188 -3.44 4.82 -13.01
N TYR A 189 -4.35 5.14 -12.07
CA TYR A 189 -5.78 4.85 -12.23
C TYR A 189 -6.40 5.51 -13.47
N LEU A 190 -6.05 6.76 -13.70
CA LEU A 190 -6.58 7.55 -14.83
C LEU A 190 -6.01 7.10 -16.19
N SER A 191 -4.86 6.44 -16.19
CA SER A 191 -4.17 5.96 -17.41
C SER A 191 -4.52 4.51 -17.76
N ARG A 192 -5.38 3.85 -17.00
CA ARG A 192 -5.76 2.46 -17.29
C ARG A 192 -6.59 2.39 -18.56
N PRO A 193 -6.37 1.34 -19.40
CA PRO A 193 -7.18 1.10 -20.60
C PRO A 193 -8.67 0.96 -20.27
N GLU A 194 -8.97 0.27 -19.18
CA GLU A 194 -10.34 0.14 -18.66
C GLU A 194 -10.58 1.22 -17.59
N PRO A 195 -11.52 2.16 -17.87
CA PRO A 195 -11.81 3.24 -16.93
C PRO A 195 -12.30 2.70 -15.58
N VAL A 196 -11.69 3.15 -14.50
CA VAL A 196 -12.12 2.84 -13.14
C VAL A 196 -12.75 4.07 -12.51
N SER A 197 -13.91 3.89 -11.89
CA SER A 197 -14.53 4.90 -11.04
C SER A 197 -14.38 4.51 -9.57
N PRO A 198 -14.19 5.47 -8.66
CA PRO A 198 -14.08 5.15 -7.24
C PRO A 198 -15.39 4.62 -6.68
N ASN A 199 -15.31 3.77 -5.67
CA ASN A 199 -16.45 3.42 -4.84
C ASN A 199 -16.88 4.66 -4.03
N VAL A 200 -17.88 5.39 -4.55
CA VAL A 200 -18.32 6.67 -3.98
C VAL A 200 -18.97 6.48 -2.61
N LEU A 201 -19.62 5.34 -2.36
CA LEU A 201 -20.22 5.06 -1.05
C LEU A 201 -19.13 4.97 0.02
N LEU A 202 -18.10 4.14 -0.22
CA LEU A 202 -16.95 4.01 0.67
C LEU A 202 -16.24 5.35 0.87
N LEU A 203 -16.00 6.09 -0.21
CA LEU A 203 -15.32 7.39 -0.14
C LEU A 203 -16.10 8.40 0.72
N ARG A 204 -17.41 8.47 0.56
CA ARG A 204 -18.25 9.36 1.37
C ARG A 204 -18.23 8.97 2.85
N ASN A 205 -18.32 7.68 3.14
CA ASN A 205 -18.27 7.19 4.52
C ASN A 205 -16.91 7.48 5.17
N ALA A 206 -15.82 7.29 4.43
CA ALA A 206 -14.46 7.63 4.88
C ALA A 206 -14.29 9.13 5.14
N LEU A 207 -14.81 9.98 4.26
CA LEU A 207 -14.78 11.43 4.41
C LEU A 207 -15.61 11.89 5.62
N ALA A 208 -16.76 11.26 5.88
CA ALA A 208 -17.58 11.55 7.04
C ALA A 208 -16.88 11.18 8.36
N GLN A 209 -16.13 10.07 8.40
CA GLN A 209 -15.35 9.67 9.58
C GLN A 209 -14.18 10.61 9.91
N THR A 210 -13.71 11.37 8.91
CA THR A 210 -12.59 12.31 9.06
C THR A 210 -13.02 13.78 9.06
N ASP A 211 -14.30 14.04 9.33
CA ASP A 211 -14.88 15.40 9.44
C ASP A 211 -14.57 16.28 8.22
N TRP A 212 -14.62 15.69 7.01
CA TRP A 212 -14.37 16.41 5.77
C TRP A 212 -15.37 17.54 5.56
N ALA A 213 -14.91 18.79 5.59
CA ALA A 213 -15.73 19.99 5.41
C ALA A 213 -15.82 20.47 3.94
N GLY A 214 -15.20 19.73 3.00
CA GLY A 214 -15.17 20.13 1.58
C GLY A 214 -16.45 19.76 0.83
N ALA A 215 -16.41 19.92 -0.50
CA ALA A 215 -17.56 19.66 -1.36
C ALA A 215 -18.00 18.18 -1.31
N GLN A 216 -19.32 17.97 -1.45
CA GLN A 216 -19.89 16.62 -1.50
C GLN A 216 -19.38 15.84 -2.71
N VAL A 217 -18.88 14.63 -2.46
CA VAL A 217 -18.40 13.71 -3.50
C VAL A 217 -19.55 12.81 -3.98
N THR A 218 -19.76 12.80 -5.30
CA THR A 218 -20.74 11.97 -5.99
C THR A 218 -20.08 11.29 -7.20
N ALA A 219 -20.78 10.37 -7.85
CA ALA A 219 -20.33 9.73 -9.09
C ALA A 219 -20.02 10.76 -10.21
N LEU A 220 -20.73 11.90 -10.21
CA LEU A 220 -20.54 12.96 -11.22
C LEU A 220 -19.53 14.02 -10.81
N SER A 221 -19.35 14.26 -9.49
CA SER A 221 -18.55 15.39 -8.98
C SER A 221 -17.12 15.02 -8.55
N TRP A 222 -16.81 13.75 -8.32
CA TRP A 222 -15.53 13.35 -7.72
C TRP A 222 -14.30 13.90 -8.48
N ARG A 223 -14.35 13.92 -9.81
CA ARG A 223 -13.25 14.46 -10.63
C ARG A 223 -13.05 15.94 -10.41
N ALA A 224 -14.14 16.71 -10.32
CA ALA A 224 -14.07 18.17 -10.07
C ALA A 224 -13.57 18.46 -8.65
N VAL A 225 -13.95 17.65 -7.67
CA VAL A 225 -13.46 17.77 -6.28
C VAL A 225 -11.96 17.50 -6.21
N ILE A 226 -11.48 16.44 -6.87
CA ILE A 226 -10.05 16.12 -6.95
C ILE A 226 -9.28 17.19 -7.72
N GLU A 227 -9.82 17.70 -8.84
CA GLU A 227 -9.20 18.78 -9.62
C GLU A 227 -8.96 20.03 -8.75
N ARG A 228 -9.98 20.44 -7.98
CA ARG A 228 -9.86 21.55 -7.03
C ARG A 228 -8.74 21.29 -6.02
N ARG A 229 -8.75 20.11 -5.41
CA ARG A 229 -7.73 19.71 -4.43
C ARG A 229 -6.31 19.77 -4.99
N LEU A 230 -6.11 19.31 -6.23
CA LEU A 230 -4.81 19.36 -6.91
C LEU A 230 -4.32 20.80 -7.19
N HIS A 231 -5.21 21.77 -7.25
CA HIS A 231 -4.83 23.18 -7.34
C HIS A 231 -4.43 23.78 -5.99
N GLU A 232 -5.00 23.28 -4.88
CA GLU A 232 -4.77 23.78 -3.52
C GLU A 232 -3.46 23.23 -2.91
N ILE A 233 -3.09 21.99 -3.24
CA ILE A 233 -1.92 21.34 -2.64
C ILE A 233 -0.64 21.62 -3.44
N ASP A 234 0.46 21.76 -2.72
CA ASP A 234 1.77 21.79 -3.35
C ASP A 234 2.16 20.36 -3.79
N SER A 235 2.37 20.19 -5.08
CA SER A 235 2.80 18.93 -5.70
C SER A 235 4.19 19.02 -6.35
N THR A 236 4.94 20.10 -6.07
CA THR A 236 6.25 20.32 -6.70
C THR A 236 7.27 19.23 -6.34
N SER A 237 7.23 18.72 -5.10
CA SER A 237 8.08 17.64 -4.61
C SER A 237 7.54 16.23 -4.90
N ALA A 238 6.37 16.10 -5.53
CA ALA A 238 5.72 14.80 -5.70
C ALA A 238 6.56 13.80 -6.52
N ALA A 239 7.23 14.28 -7.56
CA ALA A 239 8.10 13.46 -8.39
C ALA A 239 9.35 12.98 -7.62
N ASP A 240 9.89 13.80 -6.71
CA ASP A 240 11.03 13.46 -5.87
C ASP A 240 10.65 12.45 -4.79
N ASP A 241 9.47 12.63 -4.16
CA ASP A 241 8.96 11.74 -3.12
C ASP A 241 8.67 10.33 -3.65
N VAL A 242 8.16 10.19 -4.88
CA VAL A 242 7.88 8.88 -5.46
C VAL A 242 9.08 8.25 -6.17
N GLY A 243 10.03 9.04 -6.62
CA GLY A 243 11.18 8.61 -7.42
C GLY A 243 11.88 7.34 -6.91
N PRO A 244 12.23 7.22 -5.62
CA PRO A 244 12.89 6.03 -5.06
C PRO A 244 12.06 4.73 -5.14
N PHE A 245 10.77 4.85 -5.44
CA PHE A 245 9.85 3.72 -5.51
C PHE A 245 9.46 3.32 -6.93
N LEU A 246 9.84 4.08 -7.95
CA LEU A 246 9.50 3.76 -9.34
C LEU A 246 10.31 2.58 -9.87
N GLU A 247 9.67 1.70 -10.65
CA GLU A 247 10.38 0.67 -11.41
C GLU A 247 11.15 1.27 -12.59
N SER A 248 10.57 2.29 -13.22
CA SER A 248 11.15 3.03 -14.34
C SER A 248 11.38 4.48 -13.92
N PRO A 249 12.63 4.90 -13.69
CA PRO A 249 12.95 6.28 -13.28
C PRO A 249 12.41 7.34 -14.24
N GLU A 250 12.24 7.00 -15.52
CA GLU A 250 11.71 7.89 -16.57
C GLU A 250 10.26 8.31 -16.29
N GLU A 251 9.49 7.48 -15.60
CA GLU A 251 8.10 7.79 -15.22
C GLU A 251 8.00 9.01 -14.30
N ARG A 252 9.10 9.36 -13.61
CA ARG A 252 9.21 10.57 -12.79
C ARG A 252 8.87 11.84 -13.60
N ALA A 253 9.31 11.92 -14.86
CA ALA A 253 9.04 13.07 -15.74
C ALA A 253 7.56 13.21 -16.11
N LEU A 254 6.78 12.13 -16.01
CA LEU A 254 5.34 12.15 -16.29
C LEU A 254 4.52 12.71 -15.13
N LEU A 255 5.08 12.73 -13.91
CA LEU A 255 4.36 13.13 -12.70
C LEU A 255 4.34 14.66 -12.54
N THR A 256 3.72 15.32 -13.48
CA THR A 256 3.50 16.77 -13.44
C THR A 256 2.03 17.09 -13.18
N ARG A 257 1.75 18.19 -12.48
CA ARG A 257 0.36 18.66 -12.27
C ARG A 257 -0.40 18.75 -13.60
N LYS A 258 0.26 19.24 -14.66
CA LYS A 258 -0.33 19.36 -16.02
C LYS A 258 -0.83 18.00 -16.52
N ASN A 259 0.00 16.95 -16.43
CA ASN A 259 -0.35 15.62 -16.93
C ASN A 259 -1.47 14.99 -16.10
N VAL A 260 -1.42 15.12 -14.76
CA VAL A 260 -2.48 14.58 -13.87
C VAL A 260 -3.82 15.27 -14.15
N LEU A 261 -3.84 16.60 -14.32
CA LEU A 261 -5.06 17.35 -14.67
C LEU A 261 -5.57 16.99 -16.07
N ALA A 262 -4.69 16.80 -17.04
CA ALA A 262 -5.08 16.38 -18.38
C ALA A 262 -5.74 14.99 -18.36
N ALA A 263 -5.15 14.02 -17.68
CA ALA A 263 -5.71 12.67 -17.52
C ALA A 263 -7.07 12.69 -16.79
N LEU A 264 -7.19 13.54 -15.74
CA LEU A 264 -8.45 13.69 -15.00
C LEU A 264 -9.59 14.23 -15.85
N ARG A 265 -9.29 15.10 -16.83
CA ARG A 265 -10.26 15.72 -17.75
C ARG A 265 -10.66 14.79 -18.90
N GLN A 266 -9.75 13.94 -19.39
CA GLN A 266 -10.03 13.00 -20.48
C GLN A 266 -11.16 12.01 -20.14
N GLY A 267 -11.28 11.57 -18.91
CA GLY A 267 -12.35 10.68 -18.47
C GLY A 267 -13.72 11.33 -18.25
N ARG A 268 -13.93 12.57 -18.70
CA ARG A 268 -15.24 13.29 -18.62
C ARG A 268 -16.13 13.09 -19.87
N LYS A 269 -15.67 12.30 -20.86
CA LYS A 269 -16.44 12.04 -22.09
C LYS A 269 -17.35 10.84 -21.93
#